data_dfbae888469060c0f474d72551f92ada
#
_entry.id   dfbae888469060c0f474d72551f92ada
#
_cell.length_a   1.000
_cell.length_b   1.000
_cell.length_c   1.000
_cell.angle_alpha   90.00
_cell.angle_beta   90.00
_cell.angle_gamma   90.00
#
_symmetry.space_group_name_H-M   'P 1'
#
loop_
_entity.id
_entity.type
_entity.pdbx_description
1 polymer ?
#
loop_
_entity_poly.entity_id
_entity_poly.type
_entity_poly.pdbx_seq_one_letter_code
_entity_poly.pdbx_strand_id
1 'polypeptide(L)'
;MFIIRQYRLCGLVAAVLLLSACREQVPADHRDPVTLPLYTEGDADNGAIIYQDACGQCHQLNAGLNKKGPQLMNIYGAPAAALEDYTYSEGLKASGWVWDAQTLDPYIADAQKSMPDSKMLSDPMPDAKERADVIAYLSTLRAPPPATDDGI
;
A
#
# COMPACT_ATOMS: atom_id res chain seq x y z
N MET A 1 -43.89 -38.81 -40.15
CA MET A 1 -44.30 -38.19 -38.83
C MET A 1 -43.20 -38.44 -37.81
N PHE A 2 -42.00 -37.89 -38.02
CA PHE A 2 -40.82 -38.09 -37.13
C PHE A 2 -39.82 -36.95 -37.33
N ILE A 3 -40.14 -35.70 -37.02
CA ILE A 3 -39.16 -34.57 -37.08
C ILE A 3 -39.50 -33.49 -36.00
N ILE A 4 -39.90 -33.81 -34.81
CA ILE A 4 -40.12 -32.78 -33.77
C ILE A 4 -39.65 -33.29 -32.39
N ARG A 5 -38.43 -33.80 -32.28
CA ARG A 5 -37.96 -34.23 -30.96
C ARG A 5 -36.48 -33.89 -30.63
N GLN A 6 -35.82 -33.06 -31.42
CA GLN A 6 -34.40 -32.78 -31.19
C GLN A 6 -34.06 -31.35 -30.80
N TYR A 7 -35.01 -30.45 -30.62
CA TYR A 7 -34.71 -29.03 -30.25
C TYR A 7 -34.88 -28.70 -28.79
N ARG A 8 -35.13 -29.67 -27.91
CA ARG A 8 -35.32 -29.37 -26.45
C ARG A 8 -34.13 -29.68 -25.57
N LEU A 9 -33.01 -30.19 -26.09
CA LEU A 9 -31.81 -30.47 -25.29
C LEU A 9 -30.66 -29.44 -25.45
N CYS A 10 -30.68 -28.53 -26.42
CA CYS A 10 -29.64 -27.53 -26.61
C CYS A 10 -29.85 -26.23 -25.80
N GLY A 11 -30.99 -26.04 -25.13
CA GLY A 11 -31.32 -24.82 -24.43
C GLY A 11 -30.85 -24.72 -22.96
N LEU A 12 -30.36 -25.79 -22.37
CA LEU A 12 -30.02 -25.86 -20.94
C LEU A 12 -28.51 -25.80 -20.63
N VAL A 13 -27.65 -25.83 -21.62
CA VAL A 13 -26.18 -25.79 -21.43
C VAL A 13 -25.60 -24.37 -21.57
N ALA A 14 -26.35 -23.42 -22.16
CA ALA A 14 -25.86 -22.06 -22.41
C ALA A 14 -26.04 -21.08 -21.23
N ALA A 15 -26.74 -21.47 -20.16
CA ALA A 15 -27.06 -20.56 -19.03
C ALA A 15 -26.10 -20.63 -17.84
N VAL A 16 -25.10 -21.51 -17.86
CA VAL A 16 -24.20 -21.74 -16.73
C VAL A 16 -22.85 -21.00 -16.85
N LEU A 17 -22.58 -20.32 -17.95
CA LEU A 17 -21.27 -19.71 -18.24
C LEU A 17 -21.18 -18.20 -17.98
N LEU A 18 -22.18 -17.56 -17.39
CA LEU A 18 -22.16 -16.11 -17.14
C LEU A 18 -22.03 -15.69 -15.67
N LEU A 19 -21.68 -16.60 -14.77
CA LEU A 19 -21.28 -16.28 -13.40
C LEU A 19 -19.76 -16.22 -13.25
N SER A 20 -19.04 -15.80 -14.28
CA SER A 20 -17.62 -15.44 -14.16
C SER A 20 -17.51 -14.12 -13.43
N ALA A 21 -17.59 -14.22 -12.09
CA ALA A 21 -16.78 -13.48 -11.14
C ALA A 21 -16.30 -12.09 -11.63
N CYS A 22 -17.01 -11.04 -11.28
CA CYS A 22 -16.34 -9.79 -10.92
C CYS A 22 -15.50 -10.09 -9.68
N ARG A 23 -14.35 -10.75 -9.84
CA ARG A 23 -13.26 -10.65 -8.87
C ARG A 23 -12.76 -9.24 -9.03
N GLU A 24 -13.09 -8.38 -8.09
CA GLU A 24 -12.44 -7.10 -7.92
C GLU A 24 -10.94 -7.40 -7.78
N GLN A 25 -10.20 -7.14 -8.84
CA GLN A 25 -8.77 -7.40 -8.89
C GLN A 25 -8.12 -6.26 -8.15
N VAL A 26 -7.71 -6.50 -6.89
CA VAL A 26 -6.89 -5.55 -6.14
C VAL A 26 -5.65 -5.26 -6.99
N PRO A 27 -5.36 -3.98 -7.29
CA PRO A 27 -4.18 -3.61 -8.06
C PRO A 27 -2.91 -4.16 -7.40
N ALA A 28 -1.99 -4.67 -8.19
CA ALA A 28 -0.69 -5.09 -7.69
C ALA A 28 0.10 -3.89 -7.16
N ASP A 29 0.83 -4.06 -6.07
CA ASP A 29 1.80 -3.07 -5.61
C ASP A 29 3.04 -3.15 -6.50
N HIS A 30 3.27 -2.13 -7.32
CA HIS A 30 4.37 -2.07 -8.29
C HIS A 30 5.69 -1.56 -7.71
N ARG A 31 5.76 -1.33 -6.39
CA ARG A 31 7.00 -0.88 -5.76
C ARG A 31 8.01 -2.03 -5.71
N ASP A 32 9.27 -1.67 -5.94
CA ASP A 32 10.38 -2.61 -5.77
C ASP A 32 10.48 -3.09 -4.31
N PRO A 33 10.99 -4.30 -4.09
CA PRO A 33 11.24 -4.80 -2.75
C PRO A 33 12.16 -3.86 -1.96
N VAL A 34 11.86 -3.66 -0.67
CA VAL A 34 12.68 -2.85 0.23
C VAL A 34 14.02 -3.53 0.43
N THR A 35 15.12 -2.84 0.06
CA THR A 35 16.50 -3.34 0.19
C THR A 35 17.24 -2.73 1.37
N LEU A 36 16.74 -1.64 1.96
CA LEU A 36 17.35 -1.00 3.11
C LEU A 36 17.34 -1.93 4.34
N PRO A 37 18.36 -1.88 5.21
CA PRO A 37 18.31 -2.59 6.50
C PRO A 37 17.14 -2.08 7.35
N LEU A 38 16.72 -2.89 8.33
CA LEU A 38 15.74 -2.44 9.32
C LEU A 38 16.27 -1.21 10.06
N TYR A 39 15.39 -0.23 10.32
CA TYR A 39 15.73 0.89 11.17
C TYR A 39 15.64 0.47 12.63
N THR A 40 16.74 0.60 13.37
CA THR A 40 16.90 0.06 14.73
C THR A 40 17.05 1.12 15.82
N GLU A 41 16.88 2.41 15.46
CA GLU A 41 16.99 3.53 16.43
C GLU A 41 15.66 3.82 17.15
N GLY A 42 14.60 3.04 16.86
CA GLY A 42 13.29 3.12 17.49
C GLY A 42 12.76 1.75 17.90
N ASP A 43 11.69 1.77 18.69
CA ASP A 43 10.95 0.59 19.13
C ASP A 43 9.79 0.31 18.16
N ALA A 44 9.90 -0.73 17.34
CA ALA A 44 8.90 -1.08 16.35
C ALA A 44 7.56 -1.52 16.97
N ASP A 45 7.56 -2.14 18.15
CA ASP A 45 6.32 -2.56 18.82
C ASP A 45 5.54 -1.35 19.32
N ASN A 46 6.23 -0.37 19.92
CA ASN A 46 5.62 0.92 20.28
C ASN A 46 5.19 1.70 19.03
N GLY A 47 6.00 1.67 17.97
CA GLY A 47 5.68 2.28 16.68
C GLY A 47 4.40 1.73 16.05
N ALA A 48 4.12 0.44 16.21
CA ALA A 48 2.87 -0.18 15.75
C ALA A 48 1.64 0.40 16.47
N ILE A 49 1.75 0.67 17.76
CA ILE A 49 0.68 1.29 18.57
C ILE A 49 0.44 2.72 18.09
N ILE A 50 1.52 3.51 17.99
CA ILE A 50 1.45 4.90 17.52
C ILE A 50 0.87 4.96 16.09
N TYR A 51 1.30 4.04 15.21
CA TYR A 51 0.76 3.95 13.85
C TYR A 51 -0.77 3.78 13.84
N GLN A 52 -1.30 2.89 14.65
CA GLN A 52 -2.76 2.65 14.72
C GLN A 52 -3.52 3.90 15.13
N ASP A 53 -3.00 4.64 16.10
CA ASP A 53 -3.66 5.82 16.66
C ASP A 53 -3.54 7.05 15.75
N ALA A 54 -2.33 7.32 15.24
CA ALA A 54 -2.04 8.54 14.49
C ALA A 54 -2.15 8.38 12.96
N CYS A 55 -1.82 7.22 12.42
CA CYS A 55 -1.70 7.01 10.97
C CYS A 55 -2.83 6.15 10.38
N GLY A 56 -3.27 5.12 11.13
CA GLY A 56 -4.19 4.08 10.68
C GLY A 56 -5.57 4.57 10.24
N GLN A 57 -5.98 5.77 10.63
CA GLN A 57 -7.22 6.38 10.18
C GLN A 57 -7.17 6.76 8.69
N CYS A 58 -6.00 7.19 8.21
CA CYS A 58 -5.80 7.66 6.84
C CYS A 58 -5.02 6.68 5.98
N HIS A 59 -4.22 5.83 6.57
CA HIS A 59 -3.40 4.82 5.89
C HIS A 59 -3.83 3.39 6.26
N GLN A 60 -3.44 2.43 5.44
CA GLN A 60 -3.57 1.01 5.74
C GLN A 60 -2.35 0.25 5.24
N LEU A 61 -2.27 -1.05 5.58
CA LEU A 61 -1.11 -1.89 5.32
C LEU A 61 -1.37 -2.98 4.27
N ASN A 62 -2.53 -2.95 3.62
CA ASN A 62 -2.84 -3.91 2.57
C ASN A 62 -2.42 -3.34 1.22
N ALA A 63 -1.51 -4.03 0.53
CA ALA A 63 -1.11 -3.66 -0.81
C ALA A 63 -2.32 -3.53 -1.76
N GLY A 64 -2.30 -2.51 -2.61
CA GLY A 64 -3.37 -2.23 -3.57
C GLY A 64 -4.66 -1.63 -2.99
N LEU A 65 -4.73 -1.38 -1.69
CA LEU A 65 -5.86 -0.70 -1.06
C LEU A 65 -5.44 0.62 -0.45
N ASN A 66 -6.02 1.72 -0.92
CA ASN A 66 -5.77 3.06 -0.38
C ASN A 66 -6.97 3.55 0.44
N LYS A 67 -6.72 4.46 1.38
CA LYS A 67 -7.72 5.25 2.11
C LYS A 67 -7.64 6.71 1.69
N LYS A 68 -7.71 7.66 2.64
CA LYS A 68 -7.40 9.08 2.39
C LYS A 68 -5.95 9.27 1.96
N GLY A 69 -5.03 8.50 2.56
CA GLY A 69 -3.64 8.37 2.18
C GLY A 69 -3.35 7.05 1.46
N PRO A 70 -2.18 6.92 0.83
CA PRO A 70 -1.75 5.67 0.21
C PRO A 70 -1.53 4.57 1.25
N GLN A 71 -1.62 3.32 0.85
CA GLN A 71 -1.20 2.20 1.69
C GLN A 71 0.31 2.28 1.97
N LEU A 72 0.76 1.79 3.12
CA LEU A 72 2.15 1.93 3.58
C LEU A 72 2.93 0.61 3.62
N MET A 73 2.39 -0.49 3.09
CA MET A 73 3.16 -1.71 2.92
C MET A 73 4.36 -1.46 2.00
N ASN A 74 5.53 -1.91 2.36
CA ASN A 74 6.80 -1.70 1.64
C ASN A 74 7.19 -0.22 1.47
N ILE A 75 6.70 0.69 2.32
CA ILE A 75 7.02 2.12 2.18
C ILE A 75 8.50 2.41 2.45
N TYR A 76 9.12 1.75 3.44
CA TYR A 76 10.50 2.01 3.81
C TYR A 76 11.46 1.51 2.74
N GLY A 77 12.20 2.42 2.10
CA GLY A 77 13.06 2.17 0.94
C GLY A 77 12.36 2.37 -0.42
N ALA A 78 11.05 2.64 -0.43
CA ALA A 78 10.35 2.92 -1.68
C ALA A 78 10.60 4.35 -2.18
N PRO A 79 10.61 4.58 -3.50
CA PRO A 79 10.55 5.94 -4.04
C PRO A 79 9.26 6.65 -3.62
N ALA A 80 9.34 7.95 -3.37
CA ALA A 80 8.15 8.75 -3.13
C ALA A 80 7.24 8.76 -4.36
N ALA A 81 5.93 8.79 -4.12
CA ALA A 81 4.90 8.78 -5.17
C ALA A 81 4.94 7.57 -6.11
N ALA A 82 5.36 6.40 -5.63
CA ALA A 82 5.55 5.20 -6.46
C ALA A 82 4.26 4.45 -6.81
N LEU A 83 3.16 4.62 -6.05
CA LEU A 83 1.91 3.90 -6.32
C LEU A 83 1.16 4.57 -7.48
N GLU A 84 0.85 3.80 -8.52
CA GLU A 84 0.12 4.28 -9.69
C GLU A 84 -1.38 4.52 -9.40
N ASP A 85 -1.92 3.79 -8.42
CA ASP A 85 -3.33 3.83 -8.03
C ASP A 85 -3.64 4.92 -6.98
N TYR A 86 -2.68 5.83 -6.68
CA TYR A 86 -2.88 6.94 -5.76
C TYR A 86 -2.46 8.28 -6.39
N THR A 87 -3.27 9.31 -6.20
CA THR A 87 -2.99 10.66 -6.73
C THR A 87 -2.18 11.49 -5.74
N TYR A 88 -0.89 11.55 -5.92
CA TYR A 88 0.04 12.34 -5.11
C TYR A 88 0.04 13.84 -5.47
N SER A 89 0.64 14.68 -4.60
CA SER A 89 0.93 16.10 -4.92
C SER A 89 2.05 16.20 -5.96
N GLU A 90 2.11 17.32 -6.65
CA GLU A 90 3.17 17.54 -7.66
C GLU A 90 4.55 17.66 -7.00
N GLY A 91 4.63 18.29 -5.82
CA GLY A 91 5.87 18.36 -5.06
C GLY A 91 6.40 16.97 -4.70
N LEU A 92 5.53 16.08 -4.25
CA LEU A 92 5.96 14.72 -3.89
C LEU A 92 6.42 13.92 -5.11
N LYS A 93 5.73 14.05 -6.25
CA LYS A 93 6.14 13.42 -7.51
C LYS A 93 7.50 13.94 -8.03
N ALA A 94 7.76 15.23 -7.83
CA ALA A 94 8.98 15.87 -8.28
C ALA A 94 10.14 15.76 -7.28
N SER A 95 9.90 15.28 -6.06
CA SER A 95 10.88 15.32 -4.97
C SER A 95 12.11 14.45 -5.22
N GLY A 96 11.95 13.33 -5.93
CA GLY A 96 12.99 12.33 -6.08
C GLY A 96 13.37 11.63 -4.75
N TRP A 97 12.53 11.78 -3.71
CA TRP A 97 12.80 11.18 -2.41
C TRP A 97 12.69 9.66 -2.45
N VAL A 98 13.47 9.04 -1.60
CA VAL A 98 13.28 7.65 -1.16
C VAL A 98 12.83 7.73 0.30
N TRP A 99 11.84 6.95 0.67
CA TRP A 99 11.35 6.90 2.03
C TRP A 99 12.30 6.11 2.93
N ASP A 100 13.28 6.79 3.45
CA ASP A 100 14.19 6.33 4.49
C ASP A 100 13.99 7.12 5.80
N ALA A 101 14.81 6.89 6.81
CA ALA A 101 14.70 7.61 8.07
C ALA A 101 14.94 9.12 7.91
N GLN A 102 15.80 9.54 6.97
CA GLN A 102 16.14 10.96 6.77
C GLN A 102 15.00 11.75 6.13
N THR A 103 14.21 11.12 5.29
CA THR A 103 13.04 11.73 4.62
C THR A 103 11.77 11.56 5.41
N LEU A 104 11.57 10.40 6.06
CA LEU A 104 10.39 10.13 6.88
C LEU A 104 10.34 10.99 8.14
N ASP A 105 11.45 11.16 8.86
CA ASP A 105 11.46 11.88 10.13
C ASP A 105 10.93 13.32 10.00
N PRO A 106 11.49 14.19 9.13
CA PRO A 106 10.95 15.53 8.97
C PRO A 106 9.53 15.56 8.36
N TYR A 107 9.19 14.58 7.50
CA TYR A 107 7.86 14.52 6.90
C TYR A 107 6.78 14.13 7.91
N ILE A 108 7.06 13.20 8.81
CA ILE A 108 6.17 12.82 9.91
C ILE A 108 6.11 13.92 10.97
N ALA A 109 7.23 14.62 11.20
CA ALA A 109 7.27 15.74 12.16
C ALA A 109 6.30 16.85 11.78
N ASP A 110 6.26 17.23 10.49
CA ASP A 110 5.32 18.22 9.93
C ASP A 110 5.33 18.12 8.40
N ALA A 111 4.34 17.44 7.86
CA ALA A 111 4.25 17.19 6.42
C ALA A 111 4.10 18.48 5.61
N GLN A 112 3.34 19.46 6.09
CA GLN A 112 3.09 20.74 5.41
C GLN A 112 4.32 21.63 5.41
N LYS A 113 5.14 21.56 6.47
CA LYS A 113 6.40 22.28 6.53
C LYS A 113 7.47 21.65 5.65
N SER A 114 7.52 20.33 5.60
CA SER A 114 8.48 19.58 4.77
C SER A 114 8.15 19.67 3.29
N MET A 115 6.85 19.73 2.96
CA MET A 115 6.34 19.82 1.59
C MET A 115 5.03 20.62 1.57
N PRO A 116 5.05 21.91 1.21
CA PRO A 116 3.89 22.79 1.34
C PRO A 116 2.65 22.39 0.54
N ASP A 117 2.79 21.58 -0.52
CA ASP A 117 1.68 21.04 -1.31
C ASP A 117 1.29 19.61 -0.90
N SER A 118 1.82 19.12 0.24
CA SER A 118 1.49 17.79 0.74
C SER A 118 0.00 17.61 0.93
N LYS A 119 -0.52 16.46 0.50
CA LYS A 119 -1.90 16.04 0.77
C LYS A 119 -2.07 15.34 2.13
N MET A 120 -0.98 15.08 2.85
CA MET A 120 -1.00 14.56 4.21
C MET A 120 -1.29 15.70 5.18
N LEU A 121 -2.53 15.74 5.65
CA LEU A 121 -3.06 16.79 6.56
C LEU A 121 -3.17 16.26 7.99
N SER A 122 -2.22 15.45 8.42
CA SER A 122 -2.12 14.99 9.80
C SER A 122 -1.63 16.11 10.71
N ASP A 123 -1.97 16.01 12.00
CA ASP A 123 -1.33 16.85 13.02
C ASP A 123 0.19 16.57 13.04
N PRO A 124 1.01 17.59 13.34
CA PRO A 124 2.44 17.42 13.54
C PRO A 124 2.77 16.44 14.66
N MET A 125 3.82 15.65 14.49
CA MET A 125 4.36 14.75 15.53
C MET A 125 5.70 15.30 16.02
N PRO A 126 5.72 16.14 17.08
CA PRO A 126 6.93 16.84 17.52
C PRO A 126 7.92 15.92 18.26
N ASP A 127 7.45 14.84 18.89
CA ASP A 127 8.31 13.94 19.66
C ASP A 127 9.19 13.09 18.73
N ALA A 128 10.49 13.29 18.81
CA ALA A 128 11.45 12.58 17.97
C ALA A 128 11.53 11.08 18.28
N LYS A 129 11.25 10.68 19.53
CA LYS A 129 11.25 9.27 19.90
C LYS A 129 10.03 8.57 19.29
N GLU A 130 8.86 9.16 19.37
CA GLU A 130 7.66 8.61 18.72
C GLU A 130 7.84 8.46 17.22
N ARG A 131 8.47 9.44 16.56
CA ARG A 131 8.78 9.34 15.12
C ARG A 131 9.78 8.22 14.83
N ALA A 132 10.82 8.07 15.64
CA ALA A 132 11.78 6.98 15.49
C ALA A 132 11.10 5.62 15.65
N ASP A 133 10.19 5.47 16.61
CA ASP A 133 9.43 4.25 16.84
C ASP A 133 8.53 3.94 15.63
N VAL A 134 7.82 4.93 15.09
CA VAL A 134 7.01 4.78 13.87
C VAL A 134 7.87 4.37 12.68
N ILE A 135 9.03 5.00 12.48
CA ILE A 135 9.95 4.66 11.37
C ILE A 135 10.47 3.22 11.53
N ALA A 136 10.80 2.81 12.77
CA ALA A 136 11.19 1.44 13.06
C ALA A 136 10.07 0.46 12.66
N TYR A 137 8.84 0.73 13.04
CA TYR A 137 7.69 -0.07 12.65
C TYR A 137 7.52 -0.11 11.12
N LEU A 138 7.51 1.03 10.43
CA LEU A 138 7.38 1.10 8.98
C LEU A 138 8.48 0.29 8.26
N SER A 139 9.70 0.24 8.83
CA SER A 139 10.79 -0.54 8.27
C SER A 139 10.56 -2.05 8.34
N THR A 140 9.68 -2.52 9.21
CA THR A 140 9.29 -3.94 9.31
C THR A 140 8.19 -4.34 8.33
N LEU A 141 7.48 -3.38 7.74
CA LEU A 141 6.34 -3.62 6.86
C LEU A 141 6.79 -4.03 5.46
N ARG A 142 7.20 -5.27 5.34
CA ARG A 142 7.67 -5.85 4.08
C ARG A 142 6.72 -6.95 3.64
N ALA A 143 6.24 -6.86 2.40
CA ALA A 143 5.57 -8.00 1.79
C ALA A 143 6.58 -9.15 1.68
N PRO A 144 6.16 -10.40 1.92
CA PRO A 144 7.00 -11.53 1.58
C PRO A 144 7.36 -11.44 0.09
N PRO A 145 8.58 -11.83 -0.31
CA PRO A 145 8.90 -11.93 -1.73
C PRO A 145 7.84 -12.80 -2.43
N PRO A 146 7.50 -12.49 -3.68
CA PRO A 146 6.61 -13.34 -4.44
C PRO A 146 7.12 -14.78 -4.33
N ALA A 147 6.22 -15.72 -4.06
CA ALA A 147 6.57 -17.12 -4.02
C ALA A 147 7.30 -17.43 -5.33
N THR A 148 8.58 -17.77 -5.26
CA THR A 148 9.29 -18.31 -6.41
C THR A 148 8.52 -19.55 -6.79
N ASP A 149 7.97 -19.56 -7.98
CA ASP A 149 7.37 -20.74 -8.58
C ASP A 149 8.55 -21.67 -8.88
N ASP A 150 9.04 -22.34 -7.84
CA ASP A 150 10.05 -23.37 -7.95
C ASP A 150 9.34 -24.56 -8.60
N GLY A 151 9.18 -24.42 -9.94
CA GLY A 151 8.56 -25.43 -10.76
C GLY A 151 9.11 -26.83 -10.45
N ILE A 152 8.26 -27.62 -9.79
CA ILE A 152 8.44 -29.07 -9.64
C ILE A 152 7.82 -29.74 -10.84
#